data_8a5659a0ad81a0d5b647ba01e89a2a48
#
_entry.id   8a5659a0ad81a0d5b647ba01e89a2a48
#
_cell.length_a   1.000
_cell.length_b   1.000
_cell.length_c   1.000
_cell.angle_alpha   90.00
_cell.angle_beta   90.00
_cell.angle_gamma   90.00
#
_symmetry.space_group_name_H-M   'P 1'
#
loop_
_entity.id
_entity.type
_entity.pdbx_description
1 polymer ?
#
loop_
_entity_poly.entity_id
_entity_poly.type
_entity_poly.pdbx_seq_one_letter_code
_entity_poly.pdbx_strand_id
1 'polypeptide(L)'
;MEALGVLALFYLGTLLLTEGAGGLLGPRGRRLLSRFRGFPLGLVGLLLGVASGSGTGLSLLGRGLLQAGVLSLYEAALLALGGTLGATGVVVVAGLGNRTLAFGALSLALLWELAARGKSTGAGRLLYGIGLLFLGLELAHEAVLGLEPWLPLLPGWLLFLTGFLLAYGVGSANLVALLALGLSRAGADPEHTLPLVLGGGVGCTGPLFFHAMPEGLKLGLLLLVHRLALALPLLFLPSLGPFWAHVSYHTLAFLTLPLTFPFLHRLAAKIVPLPKAPGPKYLRLEALGDPLLARGLALREIARIGDTARFVLEGAWRALSREAGREADLVPLEEKVDRLSREVLVYIARLPEDALALPLLKAASELEHLADLSKKALRKAERLWAQGLTFSPEGRQELAQLTEATLGRLERALTALATGDRALALEVERQHPEVLARLEASRQAHLQRLRHREESRASTLTHLDLLLLLEELNEGVNRLARLVGELKPPVGEDDRR
;
A
#
# COMPACT_ATOMS: atom_id res chain seq x y z
N MET A 1 -9.26 -38.53 -4.32
CA MET A 1 -8.23 -38.00 -5.23
C MET A 1 -8.85 -37.09 -6.31
N GLU A 2 -9.95 -37.54 -6.95
CA GLU A 2 -10.63 -36.76 -8.01
C GLU A 2 -11.11 -35.38 -7.57
N ALA A 3 -11.73 -35.27 -6.39
CA ALA A 3 -12.17 -33.98 -5.84
C ALA A 3 -11.00 -32.96 -5.66
N LEU A 4 -9.82 -33.44 -5.25
CA LEU A 4 -8.62 -32.60 -5.19
C LEU A 4 -8.15 -32.20 -6.58
N GLY A 5 -8.27 -33.08 -7.58
CA GLY A 5 -7.98 -32.75 -8.98
C GLY A 5 -8.89 -31.65 -9.53
N VAL A 6 -10.18 -31.72 -9.24
CA VAL A 6 -11.16 -30.69 -9.61
C VAL A 6 -10.84 -29.34 -8.95
N LEU A 7 -10.54 -29.33 -7.65
CA LEU A 7 -10.13 -28.13 -6.95
C LEU A 7 -8.85 -27.52 -7.55
N ALA A 8 -7.88 -28.38 -7.93
CA ALA A 8 -6.66 -27.92 -8.59
C ALA A 8 -6.95 -27.31 -9.98
N LEU A 9 -7.86 -27.88 -10.75
CA LEU A 9 -8.29 -27.30 -12.04
C LEU A 9 -8.98 -25.95 -11.87
N PHE A 10 -9.88 -25.83 -10.89
CA PHE A 10 -10.51 -24.53 -10.59
C PHE A 10 -9.51 -23.50 -10.12
N TYR A 11 -8.58 -23.89 -9.24
CA TYR A 11 -7.53 -22.99 -8.76
C TYR A 11 -6.62 -22.53 -9.91
N LEU A 12 -6.09 -23.47 -10.70
CA LEU A 12 -5.20 -23.17 -11.81
C LEU A 12 -5.93 -22.38 -12.91
N GLY A 13 -7.18 -22.75 -13.22
CA GLY A 13 -8.02 -22.03 -14.17
C GLY A 13 -8.27 -20.59 -13.75
N THR A 14 -8.60 -20.35 -12.49
CA THR A 14 -8.79 -19.00 -11.93
C THR A 14 -7.47 -18.21 -11.93
N LEU A 15 -6.35 -18.85 -11.59
CA LEU A 15 -5.02 -18.23 -11.58
C LEU A 15 -4.63 -17.76 -12.97
N LEU A 16 -4.70 -18.65 -13.97
CA LEU A 16 -4.33 -18.33 -15.36
C LEU A 16 -5.26 -17.28 -15.98
N LEU A 17 -6.56 -17.33 -15.67
CA LEU A 17 -7.52 -16.33 -16.11
C LEU A 17 -7.16 -14.96 -15.52
N THR A 18 -6.86 -14.89 -14.21
CA THR A 18 -6.48 -13.66 -13.52
C THR A 18 -5.16 -13.08 -14.04
N GLU A 19 -4.14 -13.92 -14.24
CA GLU A 19 -2.85 -13.50 -14.80
C GLU A 19 -2.99 -13.01 -16.24
N GLY A 20 -3.77 -13.73 -17.05
CA GLY A 20 -4.03 -13.40 -18.45
C GLY A 20 -4.73 -12.06 -18.58
N ALA A 21 -5.79 -11.87 -17.82
CA ALA A 21 -6.56 -10.62 -17.77
C ALA A 21 -5.74 -9.44 -17.22
N GLY A 22 -4.96 -9.68 -16.15
CA GLY A 22 -4.05 -8.68 -15.57
C GLY A 22 -2.99 -8.20 -16.55
N GLY A 23 -2.43 -9.12 -17.36
CA GLY A 23 -1.49 -8.80 -18.42
C GLY A 23 -2.09 -7.91 -19.53
N LEU A 24 -3.38 -8.08 -19.82
CA LEU A 24 -4.08 -7.25 -20.81
C LEU A 24 -4.45 -5.85 -20.28
N LEU A 25 -4.78 -5.74 -18.99
CA LEU A 25 -5.18 -4.48 -18.36
C LEU A 25 -4.00 -3.53 -18.07
N GLY A 26 -2.87 -4.06 -17.65
CA GLY A 26 -1.60 -3.34 -17.46
C GLY A 26 -1.69 -1.97 -16.77
N PRO A 27 -0.88 -0.97 -17.21
CA PRO A 27 -0.83 0.37 -16.61
C PRO A 27 -2.11 1.19 -16.78
N ARG A 28 -3.00 0.81 -17.73
CA ARG A 28 -4.27 1.51 -17.98
C ARG A 28 -5.24 1.37 -16.82
N GLY A 29 -5.31 0.19 -16.19
CA GLY A 29 -6.14 -0.05 -15.01
C GLY A 29 -5.74 0.81 -13.81
N ARG A 30 -4.43 0.99 -13.57
CA ARG A 30 -3.93 1.84 -12.46
C ARG A 30 -4.27 3.32 -12.67
N ARG A 31 -4.23 3.82 -13.91
CA ARG A 31 -4.61 5.20 -14.24
C ARG A 31 -6.09 5.48 -14.04
N LEU A 32 -6.95 4.47 -14.22
CA LEU A 32 -8.37 4.59 -13.93
C LEU A 32 -8.63 4.83 -12.42
N LEU A 33 -7.93 4.09 -11.56
CA LEU A 33 -8.10 4.18 -10.10
C LEU A 33 -7.76 5.56 -9.54
N SER A 34 -6.81 6.29 -10.14
CA SER A 34 -6.41 7.62 -9.66
C SER A 34 -7.40 8.74 -9.97
N ARG A 35 -8.33 8.52 -10.92
CA ARG A 35 -9.28 9.54 -11.40
C ARG A 35 -10.61 9.54 -10.65
N PHE A 36 -10.95 8.46 -9.95
CA PHE A 36 -12.26 8.29 -9.31
C PHE A 36 -12.13 8.26 -7.80
N ARG A 37 -13.13 8.81 -7.11
CA ARG A 37 -13.24 8.85 -5.65
C ARG A 37 -14.63 8.42 -5.21
N GLY A 38 -14.76 7.97 -3.96
CA GLY A 38 -16.03 7.54 -3.39
C GLY A 38 -16.70 6.40 -4.16
N PHE A 39 -18.04 6.43 -4.25
CA PHE A 39 -18.82 5.35 -4.88
C PHE A 39 -18.45 5.04 -6.34
N PRO A 40 -18.14 6.02 -7.23
CA PRO A 40 -17.63 5.76 -8.58
C PRO A 40 -16.38 4.87 -8.61
N LEU A 41 -15.50 4.93 -7.60
CA LEU A 41 -14.34 4.04 -7.50
C LEU A 41 -14.76 2.58 -7.31
N GLY A 42 -15.86 2.32 -6.61
CA GLY A 42 -16.44 0.99 -6.49
C GLY A 42 -16.91 0.44 -7.85
N LEU A 43 -17.49 1.27 -8.70
CA LEU A 43 -17.87 0.89 -10.08
C LEU A 43 -16.64 0.61 -10.94
N VAL A 44 -15.56 1.37 -10.77
CA VAL A 44 -14.27 1.04 -11.39
C VAL A 44 -13.74 -0.30 -10.89
N GLY A 45 -13.86 -0.56 -9.58
CA GLY A 45 -13.56 -1.86 -8.99
C GLY A 45 -14.35 -3.00 -9.65
N LEU A 46 -15.65 -2.80 -9.87
CA LEU A 46 -16.52 -3.77 -10.55
C LEU A 46 -16.02 -4.04 -11.99
N LEU A 47 -15.77 -3.00 -12.77
CA LEU A 47 -15.26 -3.16 -14.14
C LEU A 47 -13.90 -3.88 -14.17
N LEU A 48 -12.99 -3.52 -13.27
CA LEU A 48 -11.71 -4.18 -13.15
C LEU A 48 -11.85 -5.62 -12.65
N GLY A 49 -12.83 -5.89 -11.78
CA GLY A 49 -13.18 -7.23 -11.31
C GLY A 49 -13.68 -8.13 -12.43
N VAL A 50 -14.59 -7.63 -13.28
CA VAL A 50 -15.03 -8.34 -14.48
C VAL A 50 -13.85 -8.63 -15.39
N ALA A 51 -13.03 -7.62 -15.64
CA ALA A 51 -11.93 -7.71 -16.59
C ALA A 51 -10.77 -8.60 -16.09
N SER A 52 -10.50 -8.63 -14.77
CA SER A 52 -9.41 -9.42 -14.18
C SER A 52 -9.87 -10.81 -13.68
N GLY A 53 -11.15 -11.01 -13.44
CA GLY A 53 -11.67 -12.21 -12.79
C GLY A 53 -11.25 -12.36 -11.32
N SER A 54 -10.60 -11.34 -10.72
CA SER A 54 -9.98 -11.44 -9.39
C SER A 54 -10.49 -10.40 -8.39
N GLY A 55 -11.44 -10.77 -7.57
CA GLY A 55 -11.89 -9.93 -6.46
C GLY A 55 -10.84 -9.78 -5.36
N THR A 56 -10.10 -10.84 -5.07
CA THR A 56 -9.03 -10.83 -4.06
C THR A 56 -7.86 -9.96 -4.48
N GLY A 57 -7.46 -9.99 -5.75
CA GLY A 57 -6.41 -9.10 -6.26
C GLY A 57 -6.75 -7.63 -6.07
N LEU A 58 -8.02 -7.24 -6.32
CA LEU A 58 -8.49 -5.87 -6.11
C LEU A 58 -8.63 -5.52 -4.63
N SER A 59 -9.00 -6.48 -3.78
CA SER A 59 -9.03 -6.29 -2.32
C SER A 59 -7.62 -6.04 -1.76
N LEU A 60 -6.62 -6.80 -2.19
CA LEU A 60 -5.22 -6.61 -1.81
C LEU A 60 -4.64 -5.30 -2.36
N LEU A 61 -5.00 -4.93 -3.60
CA LEU A 61 -4.63 -3.64 -4.18
C LEU A 61 -5.25 -2.49 -3.36
N GLY A 62 -6.53 -2.59 -3.02
CA GLY A 62 -7.21 -1.62 -2.15
C GLY A 62 -6.53 -1.48 -0.79
N ARG A 63 -6.13 -2.62 -0.17
CA ARG A 63 -5.35 -2.63 1.07
C ARG A 63 -4.01 -1.91 0.90
N GLY A 64 -3.26 -2.23 -0.15
CA GLY A 64 -1.96 -1.59 -0.41
C GLY A 64 -2.08 -0.08 -0.62
N LEU A 65 -3.10 0.38 -1.37
CA LEU A 65 -3.35 1.81 -1.59
C LEU A 65 -3.86 2.52 -0.32
N LEU A 66 -4.61 1.83 0.55
CA LEU A 66 -4.99 2.34 1.87
C LEU A 66 -3.76 2.52 2.76
N GLN A 67 -2.89 1.52 2.84
CA GLN A 67 -1.65 1.57 3.62
C GLN A 67 -0.67 2.64 3.10
N ALA A 68 -0.68 2.89 1.80
CA ALA A 68 0.07 3.98 1.17
C ALA A 68 -0.58 5.38 1.32
N GLY A 69 -1.71 5.48 2.03
CA GLY A 69 -2.43 6.76 2.23
C GLY A 69 -3.08 7.32 0.95
N VAL A 70 -3.13 6.54 -0.14
CA VAL A 70 -3.72 6.96 -1.44
C VAL A 70 -5.25 6.87 -1.41
N LEU A 71 -5.80 5.86 -0.73
CA LEU A 71 -7.24 5.65 -0.57
C LEU A 71 -7.64 5.76 0.91
N SER A 72 -8.83 6.30 1.15
CA SER A 72 -9.49 6.18 2.45
C SER A 72 -9.97 4.74 2.69
N LEU A 73 -10.27 4.40 3.96
CA LEU A 73 -10.82 3.09 4.32
C LEU A 73 -12.13 2.77 3.57
N TYR A 74 -12.98 3.77 3.36
CA TYR A 74 -14.22 3.65 2.60
C TYR A 74 -13.97 3.32 1.13
N GLU A 75 -13.06 4.05 0.51
CA GLU A 75 -12.69 3.85 -0.89
C GLU A 75 -12.03 2.48 -1.12
N ALA A 76 -11.16 2.05 -0.21
CA ALA A 76 -10.55 0.72 -0.26
C ALA A 76 -11.59 -0.40 -0.11
N ALA A 77 -12.59 -0.23 0.77
CA ALA A 77 -13.70 -1.17 0.92
C ALA A 77 -14.60 -1.22 -0.32
N LEU A 78 -14.93 -0.07 -0.93
CA LEU A 78 -15.68 0.00 -2.18
C LEU A 78 -14.94 -0.67 -3.34
N LEU A 79 -13.65 -0.44 -3.46
CA LEU A 79 -12.82 -1.08 -4.49
C LEU A 79 -12.79 -2.60 -4.32
N ALA A 80 -12.65 -3.08 -3.08
CA ALA A 80 -12.65 -4.50 -2.75
C ALA A 80 -14.00 -5.17 -3.04
N LEU A 81 -15.12 -4.56 -2.62
CA LEU A 81 -16.46 -5.12 -2.84
C LEU A 81 -16.90 -5.02 -4.30
N GLY A 82 -16.61 -3.90 -4.97
CA GLY A 82 -16.83 -3.78 -6.41
C GLY A 82 -16.03 -4.82 -7.19
N GLY A 83 -14.75 -5.00 -6.82
CA GLY A 83 -13.88 -6.01 -7.41
C GLY A 83 -14.39 -7.43 -7.24
N THR A 84 -14.88 -7.79 -6.03
CA THR A 84 -15.45 -9.12 -5.80
C THR A 84 -16.77 -9.32 -6.55
N LEU A 85 -17.62 -8.30 -6.62
CA LEU A 85 -18.84 -8.35 -7.43
C LEU A 85 -18.52 -8.55 -8.91
N GLY A 86 -17.58 -7.77 -9.47
CA GLY A 86 -17.16 -7.94 -10.86
C GLY A 86 -16.58 -9.32 -11.15
N ALA A 87 -15.79 -9.85 -10.22
CA ALA A 87 -15.18 -11.18 -10.36
C ALA A 87 -16.20 -12.34 -10.38
N THR A 88 -17.45 -12.13 -9.92
CA THR A 88 -18.51 -13.15 -10.06
C THR A 88 -18.77 -13.52 -11.52
N GLY A 89 -18.38 -12.65 -12.47
CA GLY A 89 -18.41 -12.93 -13.91
C GLY A 89 -17.68 -14.21 -14.30
N VAL A 90 -16.67 -14.63 -13.55
CA VAL A 90 -15.98 -15.92 -13.74
C VAL A 90 -16.94 -17.09 -13.55
N VAL A 91 -17.79 -17.04 -12.52
CA VAL A 91 -18.80 -18.09 -12.26
C VAL A 91 -19.90 -18.06 -13.31
N VAL A 92 -20.28 -16.86 -13.80
CA VAL A 92 -21.22 -16.70 -14.93
C VAL A 92 -20.68 -17.41 -16.17
N VAL A 93 -19.44 -17.09 -16.57
CA VAL A 93 -18.79 -17.67 -17.74
C VAL A 93 -18.65 -19.20 -17.58
N ALA A 94 -18.17 -19.66 -16.43
CA ALA A 94 -18.02 -21.07 -16.14
C ALA A 94 -19.37 -21.81 -16.18
N GLY A 95 -20.45 -21.19 -15.67
CA GLY A 95 -21.80 -21.75 -15.67
C GLY A 95 -22.38 -22.00 -17.07
N LEU A 96 -21.92 -21.25 -18.08
CA LEU A 96 -22.26 -21.43 -19.49
C LEU A 96 -21.41 -22.51 -20.19
N GLY A 97 -20.32 -22.94 -19.54
CA GLY A 97 -19.36 -23.87 -20.10
C GLY A 97 -19.90 -25.29 -20.19
N ASN A 98 -19.41 -26.01 -21.19
CA ASN A 98 -19.59 -27.44 -21.37
C ASN A 98 -18.28 -28.05 -21.89
N ARG A 99 -18.24 -29.39 -22.02
CA ARG A 99 -17.05 -30.16 -22.45
C ARG A 99 -16.53 -29.71 -23.81
N THR A 100 -17.40 -29.39 -24.76
CA THR A 100 -17.02 -28.94 -26.10
C THR A 100 -16.35 -27.58 -26.06
N LEU A 101 -16.92 -26.63 -25.28
CA LEU A 101 -16.34 -25.32 -25.09
C LEU A 101 -15.01 -25.36 -24.31
N ALA A 102 -14.87 -26.31 -23.35
CA ALA A 102 -13.62 -26.54 -22.65
C ALA A 102 -12.49 -26.91 -23.61
N PHE A 103 -12.70 -27.96 -24.41
CA PHE A 103 -11.69 -28.38 -25.38
C PHE A 103 -11.47 -27.35 -26.49
N GLY A 104 -12.51 -26.61 -26.92
CA GLY A 104 -12.40 -25.52 -27.86
C GLY A 104 -11.49 -24.40 -27.34
N ALA A 105 -11.70 -23.95 -26.09
CA ALA A 105 -10.87 -22.93 -25.46
C ALA A 105 -9.42 -23.38 -25.26
N LEU A 106 -9.19 -24.62 -24.81
CA LEU A 106 -7.85 -25.20 -24.67
C LEU A 106 -7.12 -25.32 -26.01
N SER A 107 -7.82 -25.75 -27.06
CA SER A 107 -7.26 -25.86 -28.40
C SER A 107 -6.90 -24.49 -28.98
N LEU A 108 -7.78 -23.51 -28.81
CA LEU A 108 -7.51 -22.14 -29.22
C LEU A 108 -6.32 -21.54 -28.44
N ALA A 109 -6.20 -21.80 -27.16
CA ALA A 109 -5.08 -21.37 -26.33
C ALA A 109 -3.76 -21.95 -26.86
N LEU A 110 -3.74 -23.27 -27.15
CA LEU A 110 -2.58 -23.96 -27.72
C LEU A 110 -2.18 -23.37 -29.08
N LEU A 111 -3.14 -23.23 -29.99
CA LEU A 111 -2.89 -22.64 -31.31
C LEU A 111 -2.37 -21.19 -31.21
N TRP A 112 -2.91 -20.43 -30.26
CA TRP A 112 -2.46 -19.07 -29.98
C TRP A 112 -1.00 -19.02 -29.51
N GLU A 113 -0.61 -19.91 -28.58
CA GLU A 113 0.77 -19.96 -28.10
C GLU A 113 1.76 -20.44 -29.17
N LEU A 114 1.35 -21.41 -30.00
CA LEU A 114 2.14 -21.86 -31.15
C LEU A 114 2.33 -20.71 -32.17
N ALA A 115 1.28 -19.95 -32.46
CA ALA A 115 1.36 -18.78 -33.33
C ALA A 115 2.23 -17.65 -32.72
N ALA A 116 2.21 -17.49 -31.41
CA ALA A 116 3.05 -16.55 -30.66
C ALA A 116 4.49 -17.03 -30.45
N ARG A 117 4.90 -18.13 -31.10
CA ARG A 117 6.24 -18.74 -31.02
C ARG A 117 6.71 -19.02 -29.59
N GLY A 118 5.82 -19.56 -28.77
CA GLY A 118 6.11 -19.96 -27.39
C GLY A 118 6.22 -18.79 -26.40
N LYS A 119 5.92 -17.56 -26.80
CA LYS A 119 5.80 -16.44 -25.87
C LYS A 119 4.43 -16.52 -25.21
N SER A 120 4.40 -16.90 -23.92
CA SER A 120 3.16 -16.87 -23.13
C SER A 120 2.56 -15.46 -23.13
N THR A 121 1.40 -15.30 -23.76
CA THR A 121 0.69 -14.03 -23.85
C THR A 121 -0.47 -13.98 -22.86
N GLY A 122 -0.89 -12.77 -22.47
CA GLY A 122 -2.07 -12.61 -21.60
C GLY A 122 -3.33 -13.27 -22.21
N ALA A 123 -3.49 -13.22 -23.53
CA ALA A 123 -4.61 -13.85 -24.23
C ALA A 123 -4.56 -15.40 -24.17
N GLY A 124 -3.39 -16.00 -24.35
CA GLY A 124 -3.20 -17.45 -24.24
C GLY A 124 -3.54 -17.94 -22.82
N ARG A 125 -3.00 -17.28 -21.78
CA ARG A 125 -3.32 -17.62 -20.37
C ARG A 125 -4.81 -17.48 -20.07
N LEU A 126 -5.46 -16.44 -20.56
CA LEU A 126 -6.89 -16.23 -20.39
C LEU A 126 -7.70 -17.39 -20.99
N LEU A 127 -7.38 -17.79 -22.21
CA LEU A 127 -8.04 -18.91 -22.90
C LEU A 127 -7.79 -20.24 -22.16
N TYR A 128 -6.56 -20.53 -21.71
CA TYR A 128 -6.28 -21.71 -20.88
C TYR A 128 -7.09 -21.67 -19.59
N GLY A 129 -7.14 -20.50 -18.92
CA GLY A 129 -7.92 -20.34 -17.69
C GLY A 129 -9.40 -20.66 -17.89
N ILE A 130 -10.02 -20.15 -18.94
CA ILE A 130 -11.42 -20.44 -19.31
C ILE A 130 -11.61 -21.94 -19.58
N GLY A 131 -10.74 -22.52 -20.37
CA GLY A 131 -10.82 -23.94 -20.73
C GLY A 131 -10.71 -24.87 -19.51
N LEU A 132 -9.78 -24.58 -18.59
CA LEU A 132 -9.63 -25.34 -17.34
C LEU A 132 -10.81 -25.17 -16.39
N LEU A 133 -11.42 -23.96 -16.32
CA LEU A 133 -12.63 -23.74 -15.53
C LEU A 133 -13.81 -24.56 -16.07
N PHE A 134 -14.01 -24.58 -17.39
CA PHE A 134 -15.05 -25.39 -18.02
C PHE A 134 -14.82 -26.89 -17.80
N LEU A 135 -13.59 -27.37 -17.99
CA LEU A 135 -13.22 -28.74 -17.76
C LEU A 135 -13.38 -29.13 -16.28
N GLY A 136 -12.92 -28.28 -15.37
CA GLY A 136 -13.09 -28.49 -13.93
C GLY A 136 -14.56 -28.58 -13.51
N LEU A 137 -15.45 -27.78 -14.11
CA LEU A 137 -16.88 -27.82 -13.80
C LEU A 137 -17.54 -29.09 -14.34
N GLU A 138 -17.11 -29.58 -15.49
CA GLU A 138 -17.58 -30.84 -16.05
C GLU A 138 -17.15 -32.05 -15.21
N LEU A 139 -15.87 -32.08 -14.82
CA LEU A 139 -15.33 -33.15 -13.98
C LEU A 139 -15.81 -33.04 -12.52
N ALA A 140 -16.25 -31.88 -12.07
CA ALA A 140 -16.82 -31.74 -10.74
C ALA A 140 -18.08 -32.58 -10.55
N HIS A 141 -18.89 -32.69 -11.57
CA HIS A 141 -20.08 -33.54 -11.54
C HIS A 141 -19.70 -35.02 -11.22
N GLU A 142 -18.71 -35.58 -11.90
CA GLU A 142 -18.24 -36.95 -11.70
C GLU A 142 -17.57 -37.13 -10.32
N ALA A 143 -16.70 -36.20 -9.94
CA ALA A 143 -15.94 -36.24 -8.68
C ALA A 143 -16.83 -36.13 -7.43
N VAL A 144 -18.01 -35.53 -7.56
CA VAL A 144 -18.91 -35.21 -6.45
C VAL A 144 -20.04 -36.22 -6.29
N LEU A 145 -20.32 -37.06 -7.31
CA LEU A 145 -21.34 -38.13 -7.23
C LEU A 145 -21.18 -39.01 -6.00
N GLY A 146 -19.95 -39.24 -5.53
CA GLY A 146 -19.67 -39.97 -4.28
C GLY A 146 -19.90 -39.21 -2.99
N LEU A 147 -20.05 -37.89 -3.04
CA LEU A 147 -20.26 -37.00 -1.87
C LEU A 147 -21.75 -36.68 -1.66
N GLU A 148 -22.57 -36.78 -2.70
CA GLU A 148 -24.00 -36.44 -2.67
C GLU A 148 -24.76 -37.17 -1.53
N PRO A 149 -24.55 -38.46 -1.25
CA PRO A 149 -25.26 -39.14 -0.18
C PRO A 149 -24.89 -38.66 1.23
N TRP A 150 -23.74 -38.04 1.40
CA TRP A 150 -23.23 -37.52 2.68
C TRP A 150 -23.62 -36.07 2.97
N LEU A 151 -23.94 -35.29 1.93
CA LEU A 151 -24.29 -33.88 2.06
C LEU A 151 -25.51 -33.64 2.97
N PRO A 152 -26.61 -34.39 2.86
CA PRO A 152 -27.77 -34.23 3.75
C PRO A 152 -27.49 -34.53 5.22
N LEU A 153 -26.40 -35.25 5.51
CA LEU A 153 -25.98 -35.55 6.89
C LEU A 153 -25.18 -34.40 7.53
N LEU A 154 -24.69 -33.43 6.73
CA LEU A 154 -23.92 -32.33 7.22
C LEU A 154 -24.82 -31.13 7.57
N PRO A 155 -24.75 -30.62 8.79
CA PRO A 155 -25.53 -29.44 9.18
C PRO A 155 -25.04 -28.21 8.39
N GLY A 156 -25.95 -27.29 8.07
CA GLY A 156 -25.66 -26.09 7.27
C GLY A 156 -24.52 -25.22 7.81
N TRP A 157 -24.38 -25.14 9.16
CA TRP A 157 -23.25 -24.41 9.76
C TRP A 157 -21.88 -25.05 9.43
N LEU A 158 -21.81 -26.38 9.29
CA LEU A 158 -20.56 -27.06 8.93
C LEU A 158 -20.23 -26.84 7.44
N LEU A 159 -21.25 -26.84 6.57
CA LEU A 159 -21.10 -26.49 5.15
C LEU A 159 -20.65 -25.01 5.00
N PHE A 160 -21.23 -24.09 5.80
CA PHE A 160 -20.79 -22.71 5.84
C PHE A 160 -19.32 -22.61 6.26
N LEU A 161 -18.94 -23.29 7.35
CA LEU A 161 -17.56 -23.29 7.84
C LEU A 161 -16.60 -23.89 6.79
N THR A 162 -17.00 -24.94 6.10
CA THR A 162 -16.21 -25.55 5.02
C THR A 162 -15.98 -24.54 3.89
N GLY A 163 -17.04 -23.88 3.42
CA GLY A 163 -16.92 -22.82 2.40
C GLY A 163 -16.04 -21.66 2.86
N PHE A 164 -16.19 -21.24 4.13
CA PHE A 164 -15.36 -20.20 4.73
C PHE A 164 -13.86 -20.59 4.73
N LEU A 165 -13.53 -21.77 5.24
CA LEU A 165 -12.13 -22.22 5.36
C LEU A 165 -11.48 -22.42 3.98
N LEU A 166 -12.22 -22.99 3.01
CA LEU A 166 -11.73 -23.14 1.65
C LEU A 166 -11.42 -21.77 1.01
N ALA A 167 -12.35 -20.82 1.08
CA ALA A 167 -12.15 -19.50 0.52
C ALA A 167 -11.09 -18.70 1.28
N TYR A 168 -10.99 -18.88 2.60
CA TYR A 168 -9.97 -18.24 3.44
C TYR A 168 -8.56 -18.69 3.05
N GLY A 169 -8.37 -20.00 2.88
CA GLY A 169 -7.06 -20.57 2.53
C GLY A 169 -6.64 -20.27 1.09
N VAL A 170 -7.57 -20.37 0.14
CA VAL A 170 -7.29 -20.15 -1.29
C VAL A 170 -7.44 -18.67 -1.69
N GLY A 171 -8.16 -17.88 -0.90
CA GLY A 171 -8.44 -16.49 -1.20
C GLY A 171 -9.47 -16.28 -2.31
N SER A 172 -10.37 -17.23 -2.58
CA SER A 172 -11.29 -17.14 -3.72
C SER A 172 -12.70 -17.60 -3.38
N ALA A 173 -13.66 -16.66 -3.38
CA ALA A 173 -15.08 -16.99 -3.29
C ALA A 173 -15.59 -17.71 -4.55
N ASN A 174 -15.05 -17.34 -5.72
CA ASN A 174 -15.43 -17.96 -7.00
C ASN A 174 -15.15 -19.47 -7.03
N LEU A 175 -14.02 -19.90 -6.45
CA LEU A 175 -13.67 -21.32 -6.35
C LEU A 175 -14.75 -22.09 -5.59
N VAL A 176 -15.19 -21.55 -4.45
CA VAL A 176 -16.25 -22.19 -3.64
C VAL A 176 -17.59 -22.18 -4.35
N ALA A 177 -17.91 -21.09 -5.07
CA ALA A 177 -19.14 -21.01 -5.87
C ALA A 177 -19.12 -21.99 -7.04
N LEU A 178 -17.97 -22.21 -7.69
CA LEU A 178 -17.81 -23.22 -8.74
C LEU A 178 -17.96 -24.64 -8.20
N LEU A 179 -17.40 -24.91 -7.02
CA LEU A 179 -17.58 -26.19 -6.33
C LEU A 179 -19.07 -26.43 -6.01
N ALA A 180 -19.75 -25.43 -5.44
CA ALA A 180 -21.19 -25.52 -5.14
C ALA A 180 -22.03 -25.66 -6.40
N LEU A 181 -21.63 -25.05 -7.52
CA LEU A 181 -22.30 -25.22 -8.81
C LEU A 181 -22.10 -26.63 -9.36
N GLY A 182 -20.92 -27.25 -9.20
CA GLY A 182 -20.63 -28.62 -9.51
C GLY A 182 -21.51 -29.59 -8.69
N LEU A 183 -21.61 -29.36 -7.36
CA LEU A 183 -22.50 -30.11 -6.47
C LEU A 183 -23.97 -30.01 -6.90
N SER A 184 -24.43 -28.81 -7.24
CA SER A 184 -25.80 -28.60 -7.71
C SER A 184 -26.10 -29.34 -9.03
N ARG A 185 -25.12 -29.40 -9.96
CA ARG A 185 -25.23 -30.16 -11.19
C ARG A 185 -25.26 -31.67 -10.94
N ALA A 186 -24.63 -32.14 -9.85
CA ALA A 186 -24.66 -33.54 -9.41
C ALA A 186 -25.96 -33.90 -8.67
N GLY A 187 -26.89 -32.96 -8.47
CA GLY A 187 -28.17 -33.18 -7.82
C GLY A 187 -28.27 -32.69 -6.38
N ALA A 188 -27.23 -32.04 -5.83
CA ALA A 188 -27.31 -31.51 -4.48
C ALA A 188 -28.32 -30.36 -4.36
N ASP A 189 -29.15 -30.44 -3.32
CA ASP A 189 -30.17 -29.46 -3.04
C ASP A 189 -29.56 -28.09 -2.71
N PRO A 190 -30.26 -26.98 -3.05
CA PRO A 190 -29.86 -25.64 -2.70
C PRO A 190 -29.63 -25.43 -1.20
N GLU A 191 -30.35 -26.13 -0.33
CA GLU A 191 -30.17 -26.09 1.12
C GLU A 191 -28.77 -26.45 1.58
N HIS A 192 -28.06 -27.32 0.83
CA HIS A 192 -26.68 -27.72 1.11
C HIS A 192 -25.67 -26.82 0.41
N THR A 193 -25.97 -26.31 -0.79
CA THR A 193 -25.04 -25.48 -1.57
C THR A 193 -25.05 -24.02 -1.13
N LEU A 194 -26.16 -23.48 -0.63
CA LEU A 194 -26.27 -22.11 -0.17
C LEU A 194 -25.32 -21.78 1.00
N PRO A 195 -25.27 -22.56 2.11
CA PRO A 195 -24.33 -22.29 3.20
C PRO A 195 -22.87 -22.31 2.73
N LEU A 196 -22.51 -23.24 1.83
CA LEU A 196 -21.17 -23.34 1.28
C LEU A 196 -20.78 -22.07 0.52
N VAL A 197 -21.66 -21.56 -0.35
CA VAL A 197 -21.44 -20.31 -1.12
C VAL A 197 -21.31 -19.10 -0.21
N LEU A 198 -22.20 -18.97 0.78
CA LEU A 198 -22.18 -17.84 1.71
C LEU A 198 -20.91 -17.88 2.58
N GLY A 199 -20.52 -19.05 3.07
CA GLY A 199 -19.25 -19.26 3.75
C GLY A 199 -18.06 -18.82 2.90
N GLY A 200 -18.03 -19.22 1.62
CA GLY A 200 -17.02 -18.81 0.65
C GLY A 200 -16.98 -17.30 0.44
N GLY A 201 -18.16 -16.66 0.36
CA GLY A 201 -18.28 -15.21 0.24
C GLY A 201 -17.72 -14.44 1.44
N VAL A 202 -17.80 -14.99 2.65
CA VAL A 202 -17.18 -14.43 3.86
C VAL A 202 -15.69 -14.74 3.90
N GLY A 203 -15.31 -16.00 3.62
CA GLY A 203 -13.94 -16.50 3.73
C GLY A 203 -12.94 -15.82 2.80
N CYS A 204 -13.37 -15.32 1.64
CA CYS A 204 -12.48 -14.63 0.70
C CYS A 204 -11.87 -13.31 1.25
N THR A 205 -12.24 -12.90 2.48
CA THR A 205 -11.56 -11.81 3.22
C THR A 205 -10.22 -12.27 3.80
N GLY A 206 -9.95 -13.57 3.90
CA GLY A 206 -8.76 -14.15 4.53
C GLY A 206 -7.43 -13.50 4.13
N PRO A 207 -7.14 -13.33 2.83
CA PRO A 207 -5.89 -12.71 2.38
C PRO A 207 -5.64 -11.30 2.88
N LEU A 208 -6.68 -10.58 3.32
CA LEU A 208 -6.53 -9.23 3.89
C LEU A 208 -5.86 -9.23 5.27
N PHE A 209 -5.86 -10.39 5.97
CA PHE A 209 -5.26 -10.51 7.30
C PHE A 209 -3.78 -10.92 7.25
N PHE A 210 -3.30 -11.51 6.16
CA PHE A 210 -1.91 -11.93 6.05
C PHE A 210 -0.98 -10.73 5.89
N HIS A 211 0.02 -10.61 6.78
CA HIS A 211 1.01 -9.53 6.79
C HIS A 211 0.40 -8.11 6.70
N ALA A 212 -0.76 -7.92 7.33
CA ALA A 212 -1.45 -6.65 7.29
C ALA A 212 -0.95 -5.70 8.39
N MET A 213 -0.64 -4.47 8.01
CA MET A 213 -0.50 -3.34 8.94
C MET A 213 -1.86 -3.01 9.59
N PRO A 214 -1.91 -2.22 10.68
CA PRO A 214 -3.16 -1.92 11.39
C PRO A 214 -4.30 -1.40 10.49
N GLU A 215 -3.98 -0.57 9.48
CA GLU A 215 -4.97 -0.08 8.49
C GLU A 215 -5.55 -1.22 7.65
N GLY A 216 -4.69 -2.15 7.22
CA GLY A 216 -5.10 -3.33 6.46
C GLY A 216 -5.92 -4.30 7.29
N LEU A 217 -5.56 -4.50 8.57
CA LEU A 217 -6.35 -5.29 9.53
C LEU A 217 -7.73 -4.67 9.74
N LYS A 218 -7.80 -3.34 9.82
CA LYS A 218 -9.07 -2.61 9.95
C LYS A 218 -9.96 -2.80 8.73
N LEU A 219 -9.39 -2.78 7.52
CA LEU A 219 -10.11 -3.07 6.28
C LEU A 219 -10.61 -4.53 6.27
N GLY A 220 -9.75 -5.48 6.60
CA GLY A 220 -10.08 -6.91 6.67
C GLY A 220 -11.22 -7.17 7.65
N LEU A 221 -11.14 -6.61 8.87
CA LEU A 221 -12.16 -6.76 9.90
C LEU A 221 -13.50 -6.11 9.47
N LEU A 222 -13.46 -4.91 8.90
CA LEU A 222 -14.65 -4.21 8.39
C LEU A 222 -15.37 -5.08 7.35
N LEU A 223 -14.63 -5.58 6.37
CA LEU A 223 -15.20 -6.42 5.30
C LEU A 223 -15.68 -7.78 5.82
N LEU A 224 -14.95 -8.39 6.76
CA LEU A 224 -15.36 -9.65 7.40
C LEU A 224 -16.71 -9.49 8.13
N VAL A 225 -16.82 -8.49 9.00
CA VAL A 225 -18.05 -8.24 9.76
C VAL A 225 -19.22 -7.88 8.85
N HIS A 226 -18.96 -7.03 7.83
CA HIS A 226 -19.99 -6.65 6.85
C HIS A 226 -20.54 -7.87 6.11
N ARG A 227 -19.66 -8.72 5.59
CA ARG A 227 -20.00 -9.92 4.84
C ARG A 227 -20.68 -10.97 5.72
N LEU A 228 -20.21 -11.14 6.95
CA LEU A 228 -20.81 -12.07 7.90
C LEU A 228 -22.23 -11.61 8.29
N ALA A 229 -22.42 -10.30 8.55
CA ALA A 229 -23.73 -9.73 8.87
C ALA A 229 -24.76 -9.92 7.75
N LEU A 230 -24.32 -9.95 6.49
CA LEU A 230 -25.19 -10.23 5.35
C LEU A 230 -25.40 -11.73 5.10
N ALA A 231 -24.39 -12.56 5.36
CA ALA A 231 -24.49 -13.99 5.14
C ALA A 231 -25.47 -14.66 6.10
N LEU A 232 -25.43 -14.28 7.39
CA LEU A 232 -26.24 -14.92 8.43
C LEU A 232 -27.77 -14.87 8.14
N PRO A 233 -28.40 -13.72 7.82
CA PRO A 233 -29.83 -13.70 7.49
C PRO A 233 -30.13 -14.43 6.17
N LEU A 234 -29.21 -14.45 5.20
CA LEU A 234 -29.43 -15.16 3.94
C LEU A 234 -29.47 -16.68 4.10
N LEU A 235 -28.88 -17.24 5.16
CA LEU A 235 -28.97 -18.66 5.47
C LEU A 235 -30.42 -19.13 5.73
N PHE A 236 -31.32 -18.21 6.12
CA PHE A 236 -32.71 -18.50 6.43
C PHE A 236 -33.69 -18.18 5.29
N LEU A 237 -33.17 -17.70 4.15
CA LEU A 237 -34.00 -17.40 2.99
C LEU A 237 -34.23 -18.65 2.13
N PRO A 238 -35.39 -18.75 1.45
CA PRO A 238 -35.64 -19.86 0.55
C PRO A 238 -34.57 -19.97 -0.53
N SER A 239 -34.26 -21.20 -0.85
CA SER A 239 -33.11 -21.68 -1.62
C SER A 239 -32.92 -21.03 -2.99
N LEU A 240 -32.03 -20.09 -3.06
CA LEU A 240 -31.42 -19.64 -4.32
C LEU A 240 -30.37 -20.68 -4.73
N GLY A 241 -30.40 -21.12 -5.98
CA GLY A 241 -29.31 -21.94 -6.53
C GLY A 241 -27.95 -21.25 -6.37
N PRO A 242 -26.85 -21.99 -6.34
CA PRO A 242 -25.52 -21.49 -5.94
C PRO A 242 -25.03 -20.31 -6.80
N PHE A 243 -25.40 -20.28 -8.07
CA PHE A 243 -25.08 -19.17 -8.95
C PHE A 243 -25.75 -17.85 -8.48
N TRP A 244 -27.07 -17.87 -8.30
CA TRP A 244 -27.79 -16.69 -7.88
C TRP A 244 -27.47 -16.28 -6.45
N ALA A 245 -27.20 -17.25 -5.56
CA ALA A 245 -26.74 -16.99 -4.21
C ALA A 245 -25.41 -16.21 -4.22
N HIS A 246 -24.46 -16.64 -5.07
CA HIS A 246 -23.17 -15.98 -5.19
C HIS A 246 -23.26 -14.55 -5.72
N VAL A 247 -23.97 -14.35 -6.83
CA VAL A 247 -24.10 -13.02 -7.45
C VAL A 247 -24.89 -12.06 -6.55
N SER A 248 -26.04 -12.49 -6.03
CA SER A 248 -26.88 -11.62 -5.19
C SER A 248 -26.20 -11.26 -3.87
N TYR A 249 -25.47 -12.20 -3.26
CA TYR A 249 -24.70 -11.93 -2.04
C TYR A 249 -23.65 -10.83 -2.25
N HIS A 250 -22.84 -10.92 -3.31
CA HIS A 250 -21.81 -9.89 -3.60
C HIS A 250 -22.43 -8.58 -4.06
N THR A 251 -23.56 -8.61 -4.73
CA THR A 251 -24.35 -7.41 -5.08
C THR A 251 -24.84 -6.71 -3.84
N LEU A 252 -25.46 -7.44 -2.91
CA LEU A 252 -25.92 -6.88 -1.64
C LEU A 252 -24.74 -6.32 -0.83
N ALA A 253 -23.62 -7.04 -0.75
CA ALA A 253 -22.45 -6.56 -0.05
C ALA A 253 -21.92 -5.24 -0.63
N PHE A 254 -21.90 -5.08 -1.94
CA PHE A 254 -21.48 -3.83 -2.57
C PHE A 254 -22.49 -2.69 -2.33
N LEU A 255 -23.78 -2.93 -2.53
CA LEU A 255 -24.81 -1.89 -2.45
C LEU A 255 -25.09 -1.42 -1.01
N THR A 256 -24.95 -2.30 -0.01
CA THR A 256 -25.24 -1.97 1.40
C THR A 256 -24.07 -1.32 2.13
N LEU A 257 -22.85 -1.35 1.56
CA LEU A 257 -21.68 -0.76 2.22
C LEU A 257 -21.87 0.74 2.56
N PRO A 258 -22.40 1.61 1.67
CA PRO A 258 -22.58 3.03 2.01
C PRO A 258 -23.43 3.25 3.26
N LEU A 259 -24.46 2.41 3.48
CA LEU A 259 -25.36 2.49 4.61
C LEU A 259 -24.72 1.95 5.90
N THR A 260 -23.98 0.87 5.81
CA THR A 260 -23.40 0.15 6.96
C THR A 260 -22.03 0.70 7.37
N PHE A 261 -21.31 1.38 6.47
CA PHE A 261 -19.95 1.85 6.69
C PHE A 261 -19.77 2.70 7.95
N PRO A 262 -20.62 3.69 8.29
CA PRO A 262 -20.43 4.51 9.49
C PRO A 262 -20.40 3.69 10.78
N PHE A 263 -21.25 2.65 10.86
CA PHE A 263 -21.29 1.72 11.99
C PHE A 263 -20.06 0.80 12.00
N LEU A 264 -19.76 0.18 10.87
CA LEU A 264 -18.63 -0.73 10.73
C LEU A 264 -17.29 -0.04 10.98
N HIS A 265 -17.15 1.20 10.53
CA HIS A 265 -15.96 2.02 10.78
C HIS A 265 -15.72 2.25 12.28
N ARG A 266 -16.78 2.59 13.03
CA ARG A 266 -16.71 2.77 14.49
C ARG A 266 -16.35 1.47 15.21
N LEU A 267 -16.96 0.36 14.79
CA LEU A 267 -16.68 -0.96 15.35
C LEU A 267 -15.22 -1.38 15.09
N ALA A 268 -14.78 -1.30 13.85
CA ALA A 268 -13.41 -1.62 13.46
C ALA A 268 -12.37 -0.72 14.16
N ALA A 269 -12.70 0.56 14.40
CA ALA A 269 -11.83 1.49 15.11
C ALA A 269 -11.69 1.15 16.62
N LYS A 270 -12.70 0.52 17.22
CA LYS A 270 -12.62 0.04 18.62
C LYS A 270 -11.78 -1.22 18.75
N ILE A 271 -11.86 -2.12 17.78
CA ILE A 271 -11.16 -3.43 17.83
C ILE A 271 -9.70 -3.30 17.40
N VAL A 272 -9.46 -2.48 16.35
CA VAL A 272 -8.11 -2.18 15.84
C VAL A 272 -7.87 -0.68 16.02
N PRO A 273 -7.51 -0.23 17.22
CA PRO A 273 -7.15 1.16 17.42
C PRO A 273 -5.89 1.45 16.60
N LEU A 274 -5.99 2.34 15.62
CA LEU A 274 -4.79 2.87 14.99
C LEU A 274 -4.02 3.65 16.05
N PRO A 275 -2.70 3.44 16.18
CA PRO A 275 -1.88 4.32 16.99
C PRO A 275 -2.18 5.74 16.52
N LYS A 276 -2.69 6.59 17.38
CA LYS A 276 -2.76 8.02 17.08
C LYS A 276 -1.32 8.44 16.85
N ALA A 277 -0.93 8.66 15.59
CA ALA A 277 0.35 9.28 15.34
C ALA A 277 0.41 10.53 16.22
N PRO A 278 1.49 10.74 16.97
CA PRO A 278 1.56 11.83 17.92
C PRO A 278 1.27 13.14 17.19
N GLY A 279 0.13 13.75 17.52
CA GLY A 279 -0.28 15.05 16.99
C GLY A 279 0.67 16.15 17.44
N PRO A 280 0.41 17.39 17.01
CA PRO A 280 1.17 18.54 17.46
C PRO A 280 1.07 18.63 19.01
N LYS A 281 2.21 18.85 19.65
CA LYS A 281 2.31 18.93 21.11
C LYS A 281 2.13 20.37 21.59
N TYR A 282 2.60 21.32 20.80
CA TYR A 282 2.71 22.72 21.20
C TYR A 282 1.65 23.62 20.55
N LEU A 283 1.09 23.25 19.41
CA LEU A 283 0.09 24.07 18.72
C LEU A 283 -1.21 24.15 19.54
N ARG A 284 -1.64 25.36 19.87
CA ARG A 284 -2.89 25.66 20.61
C ARG A 284 -3.70 26.67 19.84
N LEU A 285 -4.94 26.38 19.54
CA LEU A 285 -5.81 27.28 18.78
C LEU A 285 -6.13 28.54 19.57
N GLU A 286 -6.19 28.44 20.90
CA GLU A 286 -6.45 29.57 21.81
C GLU A 286 -5.32 30.60 21.75
N ALA A 287 -4.10 30.18 21.39
CA ALA A 287 -2.95 31.06 21.27
C ALA A 287 -2.97 31.92 19.98
N LEU A 288 -3.86 31.63 19.01
CA LEU A 288 -3.96 32.42 17.77
C LEU A 288 -4.37 33.90 18.01
N GLY A 289 -4.98 34.21 19.16
CA GLY A 289 -5.25 35.58 19.59
C GLY A 289 -4.03 36.38 20.02
N ASP A 290 -2.90 35.72 20.27
CA ASP A 290 -1.61 36.33 20.59
C ASP A 290 -0.56 35.90 19.56
N PRO A 291 -0.24 36.74 18.55
CA PRO A 291 0.66 36.34 17.47
C PRO A 291 2.08 36.00 17.97
N LEU A 292 2.57 36.61 19.02
CA LEU A 292 3.89 36.33 19.56
C LEU A 292 3.96 34.95 20.22
N LEU A 293 2.95 34.63 21.03
CA LEU A 293 2.81 33.30 21.65
C LEU A 293 2.60 32.22 20.59
N ALA A 294 1.73 32.46 19.62
CA ALA A 294 1.43 31.51 18.57
C ALA A 294 2.66 31.18 17.72
N ARG A 295 3.47 32.15 17.37
CA ARG A 295 4.77 31.96 16.69
C ARG A 295 5.75 31.14 17.52
N GLY A 296 5.88 31.44 18.80
CA GLY A 296 6.74 30.67 19.71
C GLY A 296 6.33 29.19 19.79
N LEU A 297 5.03 28.92 19.79
CA LEU A 297 4.50 27.55 19.79
C LEU A 297 4.72 26.86 18.44
N ALA A 298 4.54 27.56 17.32
CA ALA A 298 4.83 27.04 15.98
C ALA A 298 6.33 26.69 15.84
N LEU A 299 7.22 27.56 16.29
CA LEU A 299 8.67 27.34 16.24
C LEU A 299 9.09 26.12 17.08
N ARG A 300 8.47 25.90 18.25
CA ARG A 300 8.70 24.70 19.05
C ARG A 300 8.26 23.43 18.35
N GLU A 301 7.15 23.48 17.62
CA GLU A 301 6.68 22.33 16.85
C GLU A 301 7.59 22.08 15.64
N ILE A 302 8.07 23.14 14.96
CA ILE A 302 9.05 23.04 13.88
C ILE A 302 10.37 22.43 14.38
N ALA A 303 10.86 22.83 15.56
CA ALA A 303 12.04 22.20 16.17
C ALA A 303 11.83 20.68 16.39
N ARG A 304 10.64 20.26 16.86
CA ARG A 304 10.30 18.85 17.03
C ARG A 304 10.23 18.08 15.70
N ILE A 305 9.77 18.72 14.63
CA ILE A 305 9.84 18.16 13.26
C ILE A 305 11.31 17.96 12.88
N GLY A 306 12.15 18.97 13.13
CA GLY A 306 13.59 18.92 12.86
C GLY A 306 14.29 17.77 13.56
N ASP A 307 14.03 17.57 14.87
CA ASP A 307 14.57 16.44 15.62
C ASP A 307 14.15 15.10 14.99
N THR A 308 12.88 14.97 14.57
CA THR A 308 12.40 13.76 13.93
C THR A 308 13.04 13.54 12.57
N ALA A 309 13.18 14.58 11.74
CA ALA A 309 13.85 14.51 10.44
C ALA A 309 15.34 14.11 10.60
N ARG A 310 16.03 14.63 11.62
CA ARG A 310 17.39 14.21 11.97
C ARG A 310 17.48 12.73 12.29
N PHE A 311 16.54 12.19 13.07
CA PHE A 311 16.49 10.76 13.37
C PHE A 311 16.23 9.91 12.10
N VAL A 312 15.39 10.39 11.17
CA VAL A 312 15.18 9.71 9.87
C VAL A 312 16.47 9.67 9.07
N LEU A 313 17.21 10.76 8.99
CA LEU A 313 18.50 10.82 8.28
C LEU A 313 19.55 9.89 8.93
N GLU A 314 19.68 9.92 10.25
CA GLU A 314 20.61 9.08 11.00
C GLU A 314 20.25 7.59 10.82
N GLY A 315 18.96 7.24 10.87
CA GLY A 315 18.48 5.89 10.67
C GLY A 315 18.72 5.39 9.24
N ALA A 316 18.47 6.22 8.23
CA ALA A 316 18.76 5.90 6.83
C ALA A 316 20.25 5.63 6.61
N TRP A 317 21.12 6.40 7.30
CA TRP A 317 22.56 6.19 7.23
C TRP A 317 23.00 4.90 7.93
N ARG A 318 22.52 4.59 9.12
CA ARG A 318 22.81 3.32 9.81
C ARG A 318 22.40 2.13 8.96
N ALA A 319 21.26 2.24 8.29
CA ALA A 319 20.83 1.23 7.34
C ALA A 319 21.81 1.09 6.16
N LEU A 320 22.35 2.17 5.61
CA LEU A 320 23.38 2.18 4.56
C LEU A 320 24.66 1.48 4.99
N SER A 321 25.10 1.65 6.23
CA SER A 321 26.32 1.04 6.76
C SER A 321 26.16 -0.42 7.20
N ARG A 322 24.96 -1.01 7.08
CA ARG A 322 24.63 -2.36 7.57
C ARG A 322 24.87 -2.55 9.07
N GLU A 323 24.79 -1.51 9.85
CA GLU A 323 24.75 -1.61 11.30
C GLU A 323 23.38 -2.17 11.71
N ALA A 324 23.35 -3.50 11.85
CA ALA A 324 22.14 -4.27 12.09
C ALA A 324 21.41 -3.81 13.36
N GLY A 325 20.09 -3.66 13.29
CA GLY A 325 19.23 -3.78 14.43
C GLY A 325 18.00 -2.88 14.55
N ARG A 326 17.77 -1.86 13.70
CA ARG A 326 16.59 -0.97 13.82
C ARG A 326 16.04 -0.44 12.49
N GLU A 327 15.98 -1.29 11.49
CA GLU A 327 15.41 -0.90 10.17
C GLU A 327 13.89 -0.69 10.21
N ALA A 328 13.20 -1.18 11.24
CA ALA A 328 11.73 -1.27 11.26
C ALA A 328 11.00 0.05 11.54
N ASP A 329 11.66 1.11 12.03
CA ASP A 329 10.97 2.26 12.64
C ASP A 329 11.07 3.61 11.87
N LEU A 330 11.63 3.64 10.66
CA LEU A 330 11.80 4.90 9.93
C LEU A 330 10.53 5.38 9.23
N VAL A 331 9.70 4.46 8.74
CA VAL A 331 8.42 4.82 8.06
C VAL A 331 7.47 5.56 9.00
N PRO A 332 7.23 5.12 10.26
CA PRO A 332 6.41 5.88 11.20
C PRO A 332 6.97 7.25 11.57
N LEU A 333 8.30 7.41 11.55
CA LEU A 333 8.94 8.70 11.83
C LEU A 333 8.75 9.68 10.70
N GLU A 334 8.86 9.23 9.46
CA GLU A 334 8.60 10.06 8.28
C GLU A 334 7.12 10.47 8.19
N GLU A 335 6.18 9.53 8.38
CA GLU A 335 4.76 9.85 8.45
C GLU A 335 4.45 10.87 9.56
N LYS A 336 5.19 10.82 10.67
CA LYS A 336 5.11 11.81 11.73
C LYS A 336 5.60 13.19 11.26
N VAL A 337 6.71 13.26 10.51
CA VAL A 337 7.22 14.53 9.95
C VAL A 337 6.18 15.15 9.02
N ASP A 338 5.67 14.38 8.03
CA ASP A 338 4.66 14.83 7.06
C ASP A 338 3.40 15.35 7.73
N ARG A 339 2.95 14.66 8.77
CA ARG A 339 1.75 15.06 9.50
C ARG A 339 1.98 16.34 10.29
N LEU A 340 3.07 16.42 11.04
CA LEU A 340 3.37 17.58 11.86
C LEU A 340 3.62 18.83 11.00
N SER A 341 4.29 18.68 9.86
CA SER A 341 4.49 19.76 8.90
C SER A 341 3.16 20.30 8.39
N ARG A 342 2.23 19.42 7.99
CA ARG A 342 0.88 19.82 7.57
C ARG A 342 0.11 20.56 8.67
N GLU A 343 0.16 20.08 9.91
CA GLU A 343 -0.52 20.73 11.04
C GLU A 343 0.08 22.11 11.35
N VAL A 344 1.40 22.25 11.26
CA VAL A 344 2.10 23.54 11.40
C VAL A 344 1.69 24.50 10.28
N LEU A 345 1.64 24.03 9.02
CA LEU A 345 1.20 24.84 7.87
C LEU A 345 -0.22 25.37 8.07
N VAL A 346 -1.17 24.49 8.50
CA VAL A 346 -2.55 24.89 8.78
C VAL A 346 -2.65 25.87 9.93
N TYR A 347 -1.83 25.68 10.97
CA TYR A 347 -1.81 26.57 12.12
C TYR A 347 -1.29 27.98 11.75
N ILE A 348 -0.16 28.04 11.03
CA ILE A 348 0.45 29.31 10.60
C ILE A 348 -0.47 30.04 9.62
N ALA A 349 -1.16 29.34 8.72
CA ALA A 349 -2.13 29.95 7.80
C ALA A 349 -3.32 30.64 8.50
N ARG A 350 -3.54 30.37 9.78
CA ARG A 350 -4.56 31.03 10.63
C ARG A 350 -4.03 32.23 11.41
N LEU A 351 -2.72 32.45 11.38
CA LEU A 351 -2.15 33.66 12.00
C LEU A 351 -2.60 34.90 11.22
N PRO A 352 -2.87 36.04 11.91
CA PRO A 352 -3.08 37.30 11.24
C PRO A 352 -1.89 37.62 10.30
N GLU A 353 -2.09 38.49 9.31
CA GLU A 353 -1.02 38.91 8.39
C GLU A 353 0.24 39.27 9.16
N ASP A 354 1.28 38.45 9.00
CA ASP A 354 2.49 38.48 9.77
C ASP A 354 3.70 38.24 8.89
N ALA A 355 4.64 39.14 8.89
CA ALA A 355 5.88 39.06 8.13
C ALA A 355 6.69 37.78 8.45
N LEU A 356 6.52 37.18 9.64
CA LEU A 356 7.24 35.98 10.06
C LEU A 356 6.50 34.66 9.72
N ALA A 357 5.27 34.72 9.23
CA ALA A 357 4.53 33.56 8.83
C ALA A 357 5.25 32.80 7.68
N LEU A 358 5.73 33.54 6.68
CA LEU A 358 6.40 32.94 5.53
C LEU A 358 7.72 32.22 5.88
N PRO A 359 8.65 32.79 6.68
CA PRO A 359 9.83 32.06 7.15
C PRO A 359 9.51 30.80 7.95
N LEU A 360 8.48 30.79 8.80
CA LEU A 360 8.04 29.59 9.53
C LEU A 360 7.50 28.51 8.60
N LEU A 361 6.71 28.91 7.59
CA LEU A 361 6.23 27.98 6.56
C LEU A 361 7.38 27.35 5.78
N LYS A 362 8.33 28.17 5.35
CA LYS A 362 9.55 27.70 4.66
C LYS A 362 10.33 26.71 5.52
N ALA A 363 10.51 26.99 6.81
CA ALA A 363 11.24 26.11 7.72
C ALA A 363 10.55 24.74 7.88
N ALA A 364 9.23 24.71 8.05
CA ALA A 364 8.47 23.46 8.15
C ALA A 364 8.54 22.63 6.85
N SER A 365 8.39 23.29 5.69
CA SER A 365 8.48 22.64 4.37
C SER A 365 9.89 22.11 4.08
N GLU A 366 10.93 22.86 4.48
CA GLU A 366 12.31 22.40 4.28
C GLU A 366 12.62 21.16 5.11
N LEU A 367 12.13 21.07 6.34
CA LEU A 367 12.32 19.90 7.20
C LEU A 367 11.59 18.65 6.67
N GLU A 368 10.38 18.81 6.09
CA GLU A 368 9.69 17.73 5.38
C GLU A 368 10.53 17.26 4.20
N HIS A 369 11.04 18.18 3.40
CA HIS A 369 11.90 17.86 2.26
C HIS A 369 13.16 17.09 2.67
N LEU A 370 13.84 17.50 3.76
CA LEU A 370 15.01 16.78 4.28
C LEU A 370 14.68 15.34 4.73
N ALA A 371 13.52 15.13 5.34
CA ALA A 371 13.06 13.80 5.72
C ALA A 371 12.78 12.92 4.49
N ASP A 372 12.17 13.49 3.44
CA ASP A 372 11.91 12.84 2.16
C ASP A 372 13.20 12.42 1.45
N LEU A 373 14.23 13.29 1.43
CA LEU A 373 15.53 12.95 0.87
C LEU A 373 16.19 11.79 1.61
N SER A 374 16.06 11.77 2.93
CA SER A 374 16.59 10.70 3.79
C SER A 374 15.91 9.36 3.50
N LYS A 375 14.60 9.36 3.28
CA LYS A 375 13.84 8.19 2.84
C LYS A 375 14.25 7.71 1.45
N LYS A 376 14.53 8.63 0.52
CA LYS A 376 15.06 8.26 -0.81
C LYS A 376 16.42 7.58 -0.70
N ALA A 377 17.29 8.06 0.20
CA ALA A 377 18.58 7.43 0.47
C ALA A 377 18.44 6.00 1.00
N LEU A 378 17.52 5.77 1.97
CA LEU A 378 17.22 4.45 2.50
C LEU A 378 16.76 3.49 1.42
N ARG A 379 15.80 3.88 0.58
CA ARG A 379 15.30 3.05 -0.52
C ARG A 379 16.37 2.66 -1.53
N LYS A 380 17.37 3.52 -1.75
CA LYS A 380 18.51 3.20 -2.62
C LYS A 380 19.44 2.18 -1.97
N ALA A 381 19.66 2.29 -0.66
CA ALA A 381 20.40 1.30 0.10
C ALA A 381 19.75 -0.09 0.06
N GLU A 382 18.44 -0.16 0.34
CA GLU A 382 17.67 -1.40 0.30
C GLU A 382 17.77 -2.10 -1.07
N ARG A 383 17.69 -1.33 -2.16
CA ARG A 383 17.85 -1.88 -3.52
C ARG A 383 19.26 -2.43 -3.77
N LEU A 384 20.29 -1.73 -3.29
CA LEU A 384 21.68 -2.19 -3.41
C LEU A 384 21.86 -3.55 -2.70
N TRP A 385 21.33 -3.67 -1.49
CA TRP A 385 21.44 -4.91 -0.71
C TRP A 385 20.59 -6.05 -1.26
N ALA A 386 19.40 -5.77 -1.76
CA ALA A 386 18.57 -6.76 -2.42
C ALA A 386 19.26 -7.39 -3.64
N GLN A 387 20.21 -6.68 -4.26
CA GLN A 387 21.04 -7.17 -5.35
C GLN A 387 22.34 -7.85 -4.87
N GLY A 388 22.56 -7.95 -3.56
CA GLY A 388 23.81 -8.50 -2.99
C GLY A 388 25.04 -7.62 -3.20
N LEU A 389 24.85 -6.35 -3.63
CA LEU A 389 25.93 -5.42 -3.91
C LEU A 389 26.37 -4.65 -2.66
N THR A 390 27.63 -4.24 -2.64
CA THR A 390 28.23 -3.44 -1.55
C THR A 390 29.06 -2.30 -2.13
N PHE A 391 29.31 -1.27 -1.32
CA PHE A 391 30.28 -0.23 -1.66
C PHE A 391 31.71 -0.73 -1.40
N SER A 392 32.68 -0.19 -2.14
CA SER A 392 34.11 -0.39 -1.79
C SER A 392 34.38 0.21 -0.39
N PRO A 393 35.42 -0.30 0.33
CA PRO A 393 35.77 0.21 1.66
C PRO A 393 35.98 1.73 1.67
N GLU A 394 36.69 2.26 0.66
CA GLU A 394 36.95 3.68 0.50
C GLU A 394 35.65 4.47 0.24
N GLY A 395 34.80 3.98 -0.66
CA GLY A 395 33.50 4.62 -0.97
C GLY A 395 32.56 4.64 0.22
N ARG A 396 32.57 3.59 1.05
CA ARG A 396 31.81 3.55 2.30
C ARG A 396 32.33 4.58 3.30
N GLN A 397 33.64 4.69 3.47
CA GLN A 397 34.24 5.66 4.38
C GLN A 397 33.97 7.10 3.95
N GLU A 398 34.03 7.42 2.65
CA GLU A 398 33.69 8.73 2.11
C GLU A 398 32.24 9.11 2.38
N LEU A 399 31.30 8.19 2.08
CA LEU A 399 29.88 8.40 2.37
C LEU A 399 29.64 8.57 3.88
N ALA A 400 30.36 7.83 4.76
CA ALA A 400 30.28 7.96 6.21
C ALA A 400 30.65 9.37 6.66
N GLN A 401 31.81 9.85 6.24
CA GLN A 401 32.35 11.17 6.63
C GLN A 401 31.45 12.30 6.11
N LEU A 402 30.93 12.20 4.89
CA LEU A 402 30.02 13.19 4.32
C LEU A 402 28.68 13.23 5.05
N THR A 403 28.14 12.07 5.43
CA THR A 403 26.89 12.00 6.17
C THR A 403 27.04 12.53 7.60
N GLU A 404 28.14 12.20 8.28
CA GLU A 404 28.44 12.74 9.61
C GLU A 404 28.58 14.27 9.59
N ALA A 405 29.28 14.80 8.60
CA ALA A 405 29.39 16.25 8.39
C ALA A 405 28.01 16.90 8.14
N THR A 406 27.16 16.24 7.34
CA THR A 406 25.78 16.72 7.06
C THR A 406 24.92 16.69 8.32
N LEU A 407 24.96 15.60 9.11
CA LEU A 407 24.25 15.50 10.39
C LEU A 407 24.68 16.57 11.39
N GLY A 408 25.99 16.79 11.54
CA GLY A 408 26.51 17.83 12.42
C GLY A 408 26.09 19.26 12.00
N ARG A 409 26.03 19.52 10.70
CA ARG A 409 25.50 20.81 10.18
C ARG A 409 24.00 20.95 10.41
N LEU A 410 23.23 19.89 10.18
CA LEU A 410 21.78 19.87 10.44
C LEU A 410 21.50 20.14 11.93
N GLU A 411 22.21 19.48 12.84
CA GLU A 411 22.04 19.69 14.29
C GLU A 411 22.30 21.14 14.69
N ARG A 412 23.37 21.77 14.17
CA ARG A 412 23.65 23.20 14.41
C ARG A 412 22.59 24.09 13.80
N ALA A 413 22.11 23.82 12.59
CA ALA A 413 21.04 24.58 11.97
C ALA A 413 19.73 24.50 12.75
N LEU A 414 19.37 23.32 13.26
CA LEU A 414 18.19 23.11 14.11
C LEU A 414 18.33 23.84 15.46
N THR A 415 19.52 23.81 16.06
CA THR A 415 19.81 24.53 17.30
C THR A 415 19.70 26.05 17.06
N ALA A 416 20.28 26.54 15.98
CA ALA A 416 20.20 27.96 15.61
C ALA A 416 18.75 28.39 15.36
N LEU A 417 17.95 27.54 14.69
CA LEU A 417 16.54 27.81 14.45
C LEU A 417 15.72 27.84 15.76
N ALA A 418 15.97 26.91 16.67
CA ALA A 418 15.25 26.82 17.94
C ALA A 418 15.59 27.95 18.91
N THR A 419 16.84 28.42 18.89
CA THR A 419 17.35 29.46 19.81
C THR A 419 17.35 30.88 19.20
N GLY A 420 17.21 31.00 17.89
CA GLY A 420 17.38 32.25 17.16
C GLY A 420 18.85 32.72 17.10
N ASP A 421 19.82 31.80 17.26
CA ASP A 421 21.26 32.10 17.27
C ASP A 421 21.78 32.32 15.85
N ARG A 422 21.94 33.62 15.50
CA ARG A 422 22.48 34.05 14.20
C ARG A 422 23.96 33.69 14.01
N ALA A 423 24.75 33.69 15.07
CA ALA A 423 26.18 33.38 14.96
C ALA A 423 26.36 31.89 14.56
N LEU A 424 25.62 31.03 15.19
CA LEU A 424 25.59 29.59 14.87
C LEU A 424 25.04 29.33 13.44
N ALA A 425 24.01 30.07 13.01
CA ALA A 425 23.49 29.99 11.65
C ALA A 425 24.54 30.39 10.60
N LEU A 426 25.24 31.52 10.82
CA LEU A 426 26.33 31.96 9.94
C LEU A 426 27.49 30.97 9.89
N GLU A 427 27.78 30.28 10.98
CA GLU A 427 28.78 29.19 10.98
C GLU A 427 28.39 28.07 10.04
N VAL A 428 27.12 27.60 10.09
CA VAL A 428 26.59 26.59 9.19
C VAL A 428 26.70 27.04 7.72
N GLU A 429 26.39 28.31 7.43
CA GLU A 429 26.52 28.86 6.07
C GLU A 429 27.99 28.89 5.60
N ARG A 430 28.90 29.28 6.44
CA ARG A 430 30.35 29.32 6.10
C ARG A 430 30.93 27.94 5.80
N GLN A 431 30.42 26.89 6.43
CA GLN A 431 30.85 25.52 6.20
C GLN A 431 30.31 24.92 4.89
N HIS A 432 29.31 25.56 4.29
CA HIS A 432 28.63 25.01 3.10
C HIS A 432 29.54 24.81 1.90
N PRO A 433 30.38 25.77 1.45
CA PRO A 433 31.28 25.58 0.33
C PRO A 433 32.30 24.43 0.56
N GLU A 434 32.77 24.26 1.79
CA GLU A 434 33.70 23.20 2.14
C GLU A 434 33.07 21.81 1.96
N VAL A 435 31.82 21.64 2.39
CA VAL A 435 31.13 20.35 2.22
C VAL A 435 30.86 20.07 0.75
N LEU A 436 30.47 21.06 -0.05
CA LEU A 436 30.33 20.90 -1.50
C LEU A 436 31.63 20.49 -2.17
N ALA A 437 32.76 21.09 -1.78
CA ALA A 437 34.07 20.72 -2.29
C ALA A 437 34.43 19.26 -1.93
N ARG A 438 34.12 18.80 -0.73
CA ARG A 438 34.31 17.40 -0.31
C ARG A 438 33.42 16.43 -1.10
N LEU A 439 32.16 16.80 -1.40
CA LEU A 439 31.25 16.02 -2.24
C LEU A 439 31.82 15.86 -3.66
N GLU A 440 32.33 16.94 -4.24
CA GLU A 440 32.95 16.91 -5.57
C GLU A 440 34.24 16.07 -5.59
N ALA A 441 35.08 16.22 -4.57
CA ALA A 441 36.26 15.37 -4.42
C ALA A 441 35.91 13.86 -4.32
N SER A 442 34.84 13.51 -3.61
CA SER A 442 34.34 12.13 -3.53
C SER A 442 33.83 11.62 -4.87
N ARG A 443 33.15 12.45 -5.68
CA ARG A 443 32.76 12.10 -7.06
C ARG A 443 33.97 11.76 -7.92
N GLN A 444 34.98 12.61 -7.88
CA GLN A 444 36.22 12.41 -8.65
C GLN A 444 36.98 11.15 -8.20
N ALA A 445 37.11 10.93 -6.91
CA ALA A 445 37.72 9.73 -6.35
C ALA A 445 36.96 8.46 -6.75
N HIS A 446 35.61 8.51 -6.75
CA HIS A 446 34.78 7.40 -7.20
C HIS A 446 35.02 7.09 -8.69
N LEU A 447 35.07 8.10 -9.58
CA LEU A 447 35.36 7.93 -11.01
C LEU A 447 36.75 7.29 -11.25
N GLN A 448 37.75 7.64 -10.46
CA GLN A 448 39.06 7.02 -10.53
C GLN A 448 39.03 5.52 -10.13
N ARG A 449 38.26 5.20 -9.06
CA ARG A 449 38.09 3.79 -8.59
C ARG A 449 37.35 2.89 -9.58
N LEU A 450 36.53 3.43 -10.45
CA LEU A 450 35.85 2.63 -11.49
C LEU A 450 36.80 1.85 -12.39
N ARG A 451 38.02 2.33 -12.54
CA ARG A 451 39.03 1.67 -13.38
C ARG A 451 39.61 0.41 -12.73
N HIS A 452 39.60 0.33 -11.38
CA HIS A 452 40.41 -0.66 -10.64
C HIS A 452 39.62 -1.48 -9.62
N ARG A 453 38.35 -1.12 -9.32
CA ARG A 453 37.50 -1.79 -8.31
C ARG A 453 36.19 -2.25 -8.91
N GLU A 454 35.91 -3.54 -8.83
CA GLU A 454 34.69 -4.15 -9.34
C GLU A 454 33.46 -3.71 -8.50
N GLU A 455 33.59 -3.66 -7.18
CA GLU A 455 32.55 -3.21 -6.27
C GLU A 455 32.12 -1.75 -6.57
N SER A 456 33.09 -0.89 -6.94
CA SER A 456 32.79 0.50 -7.33
C SER A 456 31.99 0.55 -8.63
N ARG A 457 32.29 -0.34 -9.61
CA ARG A 457 31.52 -0.43 -10.86
C ARG A 457 30.11 -0.94 -10.60
N ALA A 458 29.95 -2.00 -9.80
CA ALA A 458 28.66 -2.60 -9.48
C ALA A 458 27.75 -1.65 -8.70
N SER A 459 28.29 -0.81 -7.80
CA SER A 459 27.53 0.13 -6.97
C SER A 459 27.49 1.57 -7.50
N THR A 460 28.02 1.83 -8.71
CA THR A 460 28.22 3.20 -9.24
C THR A 460 26.97 4.06 -9.22
N LEU A 461 25.86 3.57 -9.76
CA LEU A 461 24.63 4.35 -9.83
C LEU A 461 24.12 4.74 -8.43
N THR A 462 24.16 3.79 -7.48
CA THR A 462 23.73 4.05 -6.11
C THR A 462 24.68 5.00 -5.39
N HIS A 463 25.99 4.86 -5.59
CA HIS A 463 26.99 5.74 -4.97
C HIS A 463 26.83 7.20 -5.43
N LEU A 464 26.73 7.42 -6.74
CA LEU A 464 26.54 8.76 -7.32
C LEU A 464 25.19 9.36 -6.91
N ASP A 465 24.14 8.56 -6.90
CA ASP A 465 22.81 8.98 -6.42
C ASP A 465 22.84 9.43 -4.96
N LEU A 466 23.60 8.72 -4.09
CA LEU A 466 23.73 9.10 -2.68
C LEU A 466 24.53 10.40 -2.52
N LEU A 467 25.56 10.61 -3.32
CA LEU A 467 26.31 11.89 -3.32
C LEU A 467 25.41 13.06 -3.75
N LEU A 468 24.54 12.87 -4.75
CA LEU A 468 23.53 13.87 -5.15
C LEU A 468 22.52 14.15 -4.03
N LEU A 469 22.03 13.11 -3.35
CA LEU A 469 21.12 13.28 -2.22
C LEU A 469 21.80 14.00 -1.04
N LEU A 470 23.05 13.72 -0.75
CA LEU A 470 23.83 14.42 0.28
C LEU A 470 24.06 15.89 -0.09
N GLU A 471 24.27 16.21 -1.36
CA GLU A 471 24.36 17.59 -1.85
C GLU A 471 23.04 18.33 -1.61
N GLU A 472 21.92 17.75 -2.03
CA GLU A 472 20.58 18.33 -1.86
C GLU A 472 20.22 18.50 -0.36
N LEU A 473 20.59 17.52 0.49
CA LEU A 473 20.47 17.64 1.95
C LEU A 473 21.27 18.82 2.50
N ASN A 474 22.53 19.01 2.05
CA ASN A 474 23.37 20.12 2.51
C ASN A 474 22.86 21.48 2.03
N GLU A 475 22.28 21.55 0.83
CA GLU A 475 21.59 22.75 0.34
C GLU A 475 20.38 23.08 1.23
N GLY A 476 19.57 22.08 1.59
CA GLY A 476 18.43 22.26 2.49
C GLY A 476 18.85 22.72 3.89
N VAL A 477 19.90 22.13 4.45
CA VAL A 477 20.49 22.58 5.73
C VAL A 477 20.94 24.05 5.65
N ASN A 478 21.53 24.45 4.54
CA ASN A 478 21.95 25.82 4.31
C ASN A 478 20.76 26.78 4.20
N ARG A 479 19.68 26.39 3.52
CA ARG A 479 18.43 27.17 3.48
C ARG A 479 17.81 27.33 4.87
N LEU A 480 17.78 26.27 5.70
CA LEU A 480 17.33 26.36 7.09
C LEU A 480 18.13 27.35 7.92
N ALA A 481 19.46 27.33 7.78
CA ALA A 481 20.32 28.29 8.49
C ALA A 481 19.99 29.75 8.12
N ARG A 482 19.81 30.05 6.83
CA ARG A 482 19.43 31.39 6.36
C ARG A 482 18.10 31.90 6.93
N LEU A 483 17.12 30.99 7.10
CA LEU A 483 15.82 31.36 7.67
C LEU A 483 15.91 31.90 9.12
N VAL A 484 16.95 31.52 9.87
CA VAL A 484 17.17 32.07 11.23
C VAL A 484 17.31 33.60 11.18
N GLY A 485 17.94 34.14 10.12
CA GLY A 485 18.03 35.56 9.90
C GLY A 485 16.68 36.23 9.61
N GLU A 486 15.78 35.56 8.91
CA GLU A 486 14.46 36.07 8.54
C GLU A 486 13.46 35.98 9.71
N LEU A 487 13.69 35.10 10.70
CA LEU A 487 12.79 34.86 11.83
C LEU A 487 12.91 35.88 12.98
N LYS A 488 13.94 36.72 13.00
CA LYS A 488 14.00 37.88 13.90
C LYS A 488 13.34 39.10 13.24
N PRO A 489 12.42 39.80 13.92
CA PRO A 489 11.96 41.08 13.42
C PRO A 489 13.18 42.00 13.18
N PRO A 490 13.15 42.88 12.17
CA PRO A 490 14.18 43.87 12.01
C PRO A 490 14.31 44.63 13.34
N VAL A 491 15.52 44.65 13.87
CA VAL A 491 15.81 45.43 15.08
C VAL A 491 15.36 46.86 14.75
N GLY A 492 14.30 47.32 15.43
CA GLY A 492 13.78 48.66 15.24
C GLY A 492 14.89 49.67 15.51
N GLU A 493 14.92 50.71 14.73
CA GLU A 493 15.85 51.89 14.89
C GLU A 493 15.74 52.60 16.23
N ASP A 494 15.02 52.01 17.22
CA ASP A 494 14.71 52.66 18.51
C ASP A 494 15.76 52.45 19.63
N ASP A 495 16.82 51.65 19.37
CA ASP A 495 17.93 51.49 20.33
C ASP A 495 19.12 52.45 20.08
N ARG A 496 18.89 53.54 19.34
CA ARG A 496 19.83 54.65 19.20
C ARG A 496 19.22 55.94 19.75
N ARG A 497 18.86 55.97 21.02
CA ARG A 497 18.73 57.20 21.78
C ARG A 497 19.29 57.05 23.19
#